data_f3abe1de282994d0605edf88d16ebc02
#
_entry.id   f3abe1de282994d0605edf88d16ebc02
#
_cell.length_a   1.000
_cell.length_b   1.000
_cell.length_c   1.000
_cell.angle_alpha   90.00
_cell.angle_beta   90.00
_cell.angle_gamma   90.00
#
_symmetry.space_group_name_H-M   'P 1'
#
loop_
_entity.id
_entity.type
_entity.pdbx_description
1 polymer ?
#
loop_
_entity_poly.entity_id
_entity_poly.type
_entity_poly.pdbx_seq_one_letter_code
_entity_poly.pdbx_strand_id
1 'polypeptide(L)'
;MFTFKNVRYREILDIENLTIPPFRTTWIVGESGSGKTTLLKLLNSMLTPDQGELLYMGTDMAALDPVRLRREVVMLPQSPLIFPGTIKENLLIGRRFAEKPAPLEDQLSAVLTLLKLKKDLDRNAADLSGGEKQRLAICRILLMEPEVFLLDEPTSALDDGTEELVMQKVVEYGRQNKKTVVIITHSPKMARRFGGLLIALHEGKISRVEEV
;
A
#
# COMPACT_ATOMS: atom_id res chain seq x y z
N MET A 1 -9.14 12.54 1.76
CA MET A 1 -7.78 12.33 2.25
C MET A 1 -6.74 12.91 1.32
N PHE A 2 -6.65 12.41 0.09
CA PHE A 2 -5.82 13.04 -0.94
C PHE A 2 -6.69 13.75 -1.97
N THR A 3 -6.25 14.93 -2.43
CA THR A 3 -6.94 15.69 -3.47
C THR A 3 -5.92 16.17 -4.50
N PHE A 4 -6.16 15.80 -5.75
CA PHE A 4 -5.37 16.22 -6.90
C PHE A 4 -6.13 17.37 -7.60
N LYS A 5 -5.41 18.43 -7.97
CA LYS A 5 -5.93 19.55 -8.75
C LYS A 5 -4.94 19.91 -9.85
N ASN A 6 -5.25 19.58 -11.09
CA ASN A 6 -4.43 19.80 -12.28
C ASN A 6 -2.99 19.26 -12.13
N VAL A 7 -2.86 18.08 -11.51
CA VAL A 7 -1.56 17.48 -11.22
C VAL A 7 -0.98 16.85 -12.48
N ARG A 8 0.24 17.28 -12.84
CA ARG A 8 1.03 16.68 -13.91
C ARG A 8 2.37 16.18 -13.38
N TYR A 9 2.79 15.06 -13.91
CA TYR A 9 4.12 14.52 -13.65
C TYR A 9 4.70 13.94 -14.93
N ARG A 10 5.70 14.63 -15.50
CA ARG A 10 6.30 14.34 -16.80
C ARG A 10 5.21 14.12 -17.87
N GLU A 11 5.48 13.21 -18.81
CA GLU A 11 4.48 12.73 -19.77
C GLU A 11 3.73 11.49 -19.26
N ILE A 12 3.81 11.20 -17.93
CA ILE A 12 3.31 9.97 -17.32
C ILE A 12 1.92 10.15 -16.70
N LEU A 13 1.68 11.30 -16.06
CA LEU A 13 0.40 11.60 -15.40
C LEU A 13 -0.11 12.99 -15.74
N ASP A 14 -1.40 13.07 -16.07
CA ASP A 14 -2.15 14.30 -16.28
C ASP A 14 -3.55 14.13 -15.64
N ILE A 15 -3.68 14.54 -14.38
CA ILE A 15 -4.87 14.35 -13.55
C ILE A 15 -5.47 15.70 -13.22
N GLU A 16 -6.58 16.04 -13.86
CA GLU A 16 -7.28 17.32 -13.61
C GLU A 16 -7.84 17.37 -12.19
N ASN A 17 -8.64 16.36 -11.82
CA ASN A 17 -9.26 16.26 -10.50
C ASN A 17 -9.37 14.80 -10.08
N LEU A 18 -8.94 14.51 -8.85
CA LEU A 18 -9.16 13.22 -8.21
C LEU A 18 -9.21 13.40 -6.70
N THR A 19 -10.15 12.72 -6.06
CA THR A 19 -10.20 12.64 -4.60
C THR A 19 -10.16 11.18 -4.17
N ILE A 20 -9.19 10.84 -3.31
CA ILE A 20 -9.11 9.56 -2.60
C ILE A 20 -9.63 9.81 -1.18
N PRO A 21 -10.78 9.22 -0.81
CA PRO A 21 -11.41 9.45 0.50
C PRO A 21 -10.64 8.77 1.63
N PRO A 22 -10.77 9.26 2.88
CA PRO A 22 -10.20 8.61 4.05
C PRO A 22 -11.00 7.36 4.48
N PHE A 23 -10.36 6.49 5.25
CA PHE A 23 -10.97 5.38 6.01
C PHE A 23 -11.69 4.34 5.16
N ARG A 24 -11.27 4.17 3.92
CA ARG A 24 -11.86 3.17 3.02
C ARG A 24 -10.82 2.62 2.05
N THR A 25 -11.20 1.55 1.37
CA THR A 25 -10.36 0.96 0.32
C THR A 25 -10.60 1.65 -1.01
N THR A 26 -9.51 2.00 -1.69
CA THR A 26 -9.50 2.52 -3.06
C THR A 26 -8.68 1.57 -3.92
N TRP A 27 -9.26 1.11 -5.02
CA TRP A 27 -8.63 0.23 -5.99
C TRP A 27 -8.19 1.06 -7.20
N ILE A 28 -6.96 0.87 -7.65
CA ILE A 28 -6.44 1.50 -8.86
C ILE A 28 -6.18 0.40 -9.87
N VAL A 29 -6.85 0.49 -11.01
CA VAL A 29 -6.71 -0.46 -12.12
C VAL A 29 -6.28 0.26 -13.39
N GLY A 30 -5.71 -0.48 -14.34
CA GLY A 30 -5.27 0.05 -15.64
C GLY A 30 -4.19 -0.83 -16.24
N GLU A 31 -3.88 -0.61 -17.50
CA GLU A 31 -2.85 -1.35 -18.23
C GLU A 31 -1.44 -1.12 -17.65
N SER A 32 -0.51 -1.98 -17.99
CA SER A 32 0.91 -1.77 -17.66
C SER A 32 1.39 -0.46 -18.31
N GLY A 33 2.14 0.34 -17.57
CA GLY A 33 2.61 1.65 -18.05
C GLY A 33 1.60 2.79 -17.94
N SER A 34 0.35 2.56 -17.48
CA SER A 34 -0.66 3.64 -17.36
C SER A 34 -0.37 4.69 -16.26
N GLY A 35 0.68 4.53 -15.46
CA GLY A 35 1.08 5.52 -14.44
C GLY A 35 0.67 5.16 -13.00
N LYS A 36 0.09 3.97 -12.73
CA LYS A 36 -0.42 3.56 -11.40
C LYS A 36 0.62 3.65 -10.29
N THR A 37 1.78 3.05 -10.47
CA THR A 37 2.90 3.11 -9.52
C THR A 37 3.41 4.54 -9.32
N THR A 38 3.42 5.35 -10.39
CA THR A 38 3.79 6.78 -10.32
C THR A 38 2.79 7.54 -9.46
N LEU A 39 1.49 7.27 -9.59
CA LEU A 39 0.44 7.84 -8.76
C LEU A 39 0.68 7.49 -7.28
N LEU A 40 0.94 6.22 -6.93
CA LEU A 40 1.25 5.84 -5.55
C LEU A 40 2.50 6.57 -5.01
N LYS A 41 3.54 6.70 -5.82
CA LYS A 41 4.77 7.40 -5.42
C LYS A 41 4.57 8.90 -5.19
N LEU A 42 3.61 9.53 -5.85
CA LEU A 42 3.20 10.90 -5.55
C LEU A 42 2.50 10.97 -4.18
N LEU A 43 1.64 10.00 -3.84
CA LEU A 43 0.89 9.98 -2.59
C LEU A 43 1.75 9.86 -1.32
N ASN A 44 2.99 9.39 -1.41
CA ASN A 44 3.92 9.32 -0.28
C ASN A 44 5.17 10.19 -0.44
N SER A 45 5.11 11.18 -1.34
CA SER A 45 6.21 12.12 -1.62
C SER A 45 7.54 11.43 -1.98
N MET A 46 7.50 10.24 -2.62
CA MET A 46 8.66 9.67 -3.31
C MET A 46 8.91 10.39 -4.65
N LEU A 47 7.87 10.99 -5.20
CA LEU A 47 7.90 11.85 -6.36
C LEU A 47 7.16 13.15 -6.04
N THR A 48 7.55 14.26 -6.69
CA THR A 48 6.89 15.55 -6.58
C THR A 48 6.25 15.88 -7.93
N PRO A 49 5.01 16.37 -8.00
CA PRO A 49 4.39 16.81 -9.25
C PRO A 49 5.21 17.93 -9.90
N ASP A 50 5.23 17.95 -11.23
CA ASP A 50 5.83 19.08 -11.98
C ASP A 50 4.89 20.29 -12.02
N GLN A 51 3.57 20.04 -11.97
CA GLN A 51 2.52 21.06 -12.00
C GLN A 51 1.32 20.63 -11.17
N GLY A 52 0.51 21.60 -10.77
CA GLY A 52 -0.75 21.39 -10.03
C GLY A 52 -0.53 21.31 -8.53
N GLU A 53 -1.60 20.96 -7.82
CA GLU A 53 -1.62 20.90 -6.36
C GLU A 53 -2.04 19.50 -5.91
N LEU A 54 -1.24 18.88 -5.03
CA LEU A 54 -1.56 17.61 -4.39
C LEU A 54 -1.68 17.83 -2.88
N LEU A 55 -2.88 17.65 -2.35
CA LEU A 55 -3.17 17.86 -0.94
C LEU A 55 -3.29 16.52 -0.20
N TYR A 56 -2.74 16.47 1.01
CA TYR A 56 -2.97 15.44 2.00
C TYR A 56 -3.66 16.04 3.22
N MET A 57 -4.87 15.58 3.55
CA MET A 57 -5.70 16.11 4.64
C MET A 57 -5.91 17.64 4.56
N GLY A 58 -5.98 18.19 3.33
CA GLY A 58 -6.16 19.61 3.07
C GLY A 58 -4.87 20.45 3.07
N THR A 59 -3.73 19.86 3.40
CA THR A 59 -2.41 20.54 3.38
C THR A 59 -1.66 20.16 2.11
N ASP A 60 -1.03 21.13 1.46
CA ASP A 60 -0.18 20.87 0.30
C ASP A 60 0.98 19.95 0.68
N MET A 61 1.11 18.84 -0.04
CA MET A 61 2.16 17.86 0.20
C MET A 61 3.57 18.42 0.02
N ALA A 62 3.74 19.46 -0.79
CA ALA A 62 5.01 20.15 -0.96
C ALA A 62 5.47 20.87 0.32
N ALA A 63 4.56 21.23 1.21
CA ALA A 63 4.83 21.87 2.49
C ALA A 63 5.07 20.88 3.66
N LEU A 64 4.82 19.58 3.43
CA LEU A 64 4.97 18.54 4.46
C LEU A 64 6.41 18.01 4.51
N ASP A 65 6.86 17.64 5.73
CA ASP A 65 8.09 16.86 5.87
C ASP A 65 7.91 15.47 5.26
N PRO A 66 8.64 15.11 4.21
CA PRO A 66 8.44 13.86 3.50
C PRO A 66 8.86 12.62 4.33
N VAL A 67 9.75 12.78 5.32
CA VAL A 67 10.12 11.67 6.22
C VAL A 67 8.97 11.38 7.18
N ARG A 68 8.41 12.43 7.76
CA ARG A 68 7.25 12.30 8.66
C ARG A 68 6.04 11.75 7.91
N LEU A 69 5.77 12.26 6.70
CA LEU A 69 4.67 11.76 5.86
C LEU A 69 4.82 10.26 5.57
N ARG A 70 6.01 9.77 5.21
CA ARG A 70 6.26 8.36 4.92
C ARG A 70 6.16 7.41 6.13
N ARG A 71 6.09 7.94 7.36
CA ARG A 71 5.74 7.14 8.55
C ARG A 71 4.23 6.93 8.68
N GLU A 72 3.43 7.85 8.14
CA GLU A 72 1.97 7.81 8.15
C GLU A 72 1.40 7.19 6.86
N VAL A 73 2.06 7.41 5.73
CA VAL A 73 1.67 6.94 4.39
C VAL A 73 2.73 5.94 3.90
N VAL A 74 2.50 4.67 4.19
CA VAL A 74 3.48 3.60 3.94
C VAL A 74 3.17 2.89 2.63
N MET A 75 4.20 2.73 1.79
CA MET A 75 4.08 2.04 0.51
C MET A 75 4.74 0.67 0.55
N LEU A 76 4.03 -0.35 0.08
CA LEU A 76 4.55 -1.66 -0.33
C LEU A 76 4.78 -1.63 -1.84
N PRO A 77 6.01 -1.72 -2.32
CA PRO A 77 6.28 -1.84 -3.75
C PRO A 77 5.94 -3.25 -4.25
N GLN A 78 5.74 -3.41 -5.55
CA GLN A 78 5.46 -4.68 -6.21
C GLN A 78 6.50 -5.78 -5.87
N SER A 79 7.78 -5.41 -5.86
CA SER A 79 8.85 -6.30 -5.38
C SER A 79 9.20 -5.95 -3.94
N PRO A 80 8.81 -6.77 -2.96
CA PRO A 80 9.01 -6.46 -1.55
C PRO A 80 10.49 -6.54 -1.16
N LEU A 81 10.97 -5.53 -0.47
CA LEU A 81 12.31 -5.55 0.10
C LEU A 81 12.36 -6.45 1.33
N ILE A 82 13.24 -7.44 1.30
CA ILE A 82 13.58 -8.30 2.43
C ILE A 82 14.98 -7.90 2.92
N PHE A 83 15.07 -7.54 4.20
CA PHE A 83 16.31 -7.17 4.84
C PHE A 83 17.08 -8.44 5.26
N PRO A 84 18.42 -8.42 5.23
CA PRO A 84 19.21 -9.51 5.81
C PRO A 84 18.85 -9.76 7.27
N GLY A 85 18.79 -11.05 7.66
CA GLY A 85 18.46 -11.46 9.03
C GLY A 85 17.18 -12.29 9.11
N THR A 86 16.64 -12.38 10.33
CA THR A 86 15.50 -13.23 10.67
C THR A 86 14.15 -12.64 10.25
N ILE A 87 13.10 -13.47 10.28
CA ILE A 87 11.71 -13.02 10.12
C ILE A 87 11.37 -11.96 11.18
N LYS A 88 11.76 -12.19 12.44
CA LYS A 88 11.56 -11.25 13.56
C LYS A 88 12.17 -9.88 13.26
N GLU A 89 13.42 -9.84 12.84
CA GLU A 89 14.10 -8.59 12.48
C GLU A 89 13.42 -7.87 11.33
N ASN A 90 12.97 -8.61 10.31
CA ASN A 90 12.21 -8.06 9.20
C ASN A 90 10.84 -7.48 9.62
N LEU A 91 10.16 -8.05 10.58
CA LEU A 91 8.92 -7.51 11.13
C LEU A 91 9.16 -6.23 11.94
N LEU A 92 10.24 -6.21 12.74
CA LEU A 92 10.55 -5.11 13.64
C LEU A 92 11.12 -3.87 12.95
N ILE A 93 11.81 -4.02 11.80
CA ILE A 93 12.50 -2.92 11.15
C ILE A 93 11.55 -1.79 10.72
N GLY A 94 10.32 -2.14 10.32
CA GLY A 94 9.28 -1.16 9.97
C GLY A 94 8.91 -0.26 11.16
N ARG A 95 8.76 -0.85 12.34
CA ARG A 95 8.47 -0.10 13.59
C ARG A 95 9.62 0.82 13.97
N ARG A 96 10.87 0.38 13.78
CA ARG A 96 12.06 1.21 14.00
C ARG A 96 12.07 2.43 13.08
N PHE A 97 11.77 2.27 11.77
CA PHE A 97 11.67 3.39 10.85
C PHE A 97 10.52 4.34 11.16
N ALA A 98 9.42 3.81 11.70
CA ALA A 98 8.28 4.60 12.14
C ALA A 98 8.48 5.26 13.52
N GLU A 99 9.62 5.03 14.19
CA GLU A 99 9.92 5.47 15.58
C GLU A 99 8.85 5.03 16.58
N LYS A 100 8.27 3.84 16.37
CA LYS A 100 7.26 3.23 17.22
C LYS A 100 7.89 2.16 18.14
N PRO A 101 7.35 1.94 19.34
CA PRO A 101 7.84 0.88 20.24
C PRO A 101 7.70 -0.49 19.59
N ALA A 102 8.60 -1.42 19.93
CA ALA A 102 8.52 -2.79 19.45
C ALA A 102 7.22 -3.46 19.92
N PRO A 103 6.54 -4.22 19.05
CA PRO A 103 5.37 -5.00 19.45
C PRO A 103 5.78 -6.18 20.33
N LEU A 104 4.83 -6.71 21.09
CA LEU A 104 5.01 -7.95 21.84
C LEU A 104 5.17 -9.14 20.88
N GLU A 105 5.82 -10.21 21.34
CA GLU A 105 6.09 -11.39 20.52
C GLU A 105 4.80 -12.09 20.05
N ASP A 106 3.77 -12.09 20.89
CA ASP A 106 2.45 -12.59 20.52
C ASP A 106 1.83 -11.82 19.34
N GLN A 107 2.07 -10.51 19.24
CA GLN A 107 1.61 -9.68 18.11
C GLN A 107 2.35 -10.03 16.82
N LEU A 108 3.65 -10.37 16.90
CA LEU A 108 4.43 -10.85 15.75
C LEU A 108 3.86 -12.18 15.24
N SER A 109 3.60 -13.11 16.14
CA SER A 109 3.04 -14.41 15.82
C SER A 109 1.61 -14.30 15.26
N ALA A 110 0.80 -13.40 15.82
CA ALA A 110 -0.56 -13.14 15.37
C ALA A 110 -0.61 -12.61 13.93
N VAL A 111 0.24 -11.64 13.57
CA VAL A 111 0.25 -11.08 12.20
C VAL A 111 0.74 -12.10 11.16
N LEU A 112 1.71 -12.95 11.51
CA LEU A 112 2.14 -14.05 10.65
C LEU A 112 1.02 -15.05 10.42
N THR A 113 0.28 -15.41 11.49
CA THR A 113 -0.85 -16.33 11.42
C THR A 113 -2.00 -15.74 10.58
N LEU A 114 -2.28 -14.43 10.73
CA LEU A 114 -3.29 -13.69 9.95
C LEU A 114 -3.10 -13.87 8.45
N LEU A 115 -1.86 -13.84 7.97
CA LEU A 115 -1.51 -13.97 6.55
C LEU A 115 -1.01 -15.38 6.17
N LYS A 116 -1.31 -16.40 6.98
CA LYS A 116 -0.92 -17.80 6.75
C LYS A 116 0.61 -18.00 6.54
N LEU A 117 1.43 -17.19 7.16
CA LEU A 117 2.88 -17.35 7.17
C LEU A 117 3.33 -18.05 8.46
N LYS A 118 3.04 -19.34 8.57
CA LYS A 118 3.41 -20.16 9.73
C LYS A 118 4.90 -20.53 9.68
N LYS A 119 5.75 -19.64 10.16
CA LYS A 119 7.20 -19.81 10.21
C LYS A 119 7.72 -19.37 11.57
N ASP A 120 8.85 -19.97 11.96
CA ASP A 120 9.59 -19.57 13.14
C ASP A 120 10.13 -18.15 12.96
N LEU A 121 10.03 -17.34 14.00
CA LEU A 121 10.49 -15.96 14.00
C LEU A 121 12.03 -15.85 13.82
N ASP A 122 12.77 -16.84 14.27
CA ASP A 122 14.25 -16.88 14.18
C ASP A 122 14.75 -17.42 12.85
N ARG A 123 13.84 -17.91 11.98
CA ARG A 123 14.21 -18.37 10.64
C ARG A 123 14.76 -17.21 9.79
N ASN A 124 15.80 -17.49 8.99
CA ASN A 124 16.35 -16.53 8.05
C ASN A 124 15.30 -16.16 6.99
N ALA A 125 15.02 -14.86 6.83
CA ALA A 125 14.05 -14.37 5.86
C ALA A 125 14.48 -14.55 4.40
N ALA A 126 15.77 -14.74 4.13
CA ALA A 126 16.28 -15.04 2.80
C ALA A 126 15.76 -16.38 2.25
N ASP A 127 15.51 -17.37 3.15
CA ASP A 127 15.07 -18.73 2.80
C ASP A 127 13.56 -18.80 2.45
N LEU A 128 12.84 -17.71 2.54
CA LEU A 128 11.43 -17.66 2.18
C LEU A 128 11.24 -17.69 0.66
N SER A 129 10.18 -18.36 0.22
CA SER A 129 9.72 -18.29 -1.18
C SER A 129 9.26 -16.87 -1.56
N GLY A 130 9.09 -16.56 -2.84
CA GLY A 130 8.62 -15.26 -3.30
C GLY A 130 7.29 -14.83 -2.65
N GLY A 131 6.30 -15.71 -2.64
CA GLY A 131 5.01 -15.45 -2.00
C GLY A 131 5.09 -15.32 -0.47
N GLU A 132 5.99 -16.06 0.20
CA GLU A 132 6.25 -15.91 1.63
C GLU A 132 6.91 -14.56 1.94
N LYS A 133 7.87 -14.12 1.11
CA LYS A 133 8.50 -12.79 1.21
C LYS A 133 7.48 -11.67 1.06
N GLN A 134 6.55 -11.82 0.13
CA GLN A 134 5.48 -10.86 -0.08
C GLN A 134 4.55 -10.77 1.14
N ARG A 135 4.11 -11.91 1.68
CA ARG A 135 3.33 -11.93 2.93
C ARG A 135 4.09 -11.36 4.12
N LEU A 136 5.39 -11.65 4.26
CA LEU A 136 6.23 -11.05 5.31
C LEU A 136 6.29 -9.52 5.22
N ALA A 137 6.41 -8.98 4.01
CA ALA A 137 6.42 -7.54 3.80
C ALA A 137 5.06 -6.89 4.13
N ILE A 138 3.94 -7.56 3.82
CA ILE A 138 2.60 -7.11 4.24
C ILE A 138 2.48 -7.15 5.78
N CYS A 139 2.92 -8.23 6.45
CA CYS A 139 2.95 -8.33 7.92
C CYS A 139 3.72 -7.16 8.54
N ARG A 140 4.89 -6.81 7.97
CA ARG A 140 5.70 -5.67 8.41
C ARG A 140 4.91 -4.37 8.37
N ILE A 141 4.19 -4.10 7.27
CA ILE A 141 3.42 -2.87 7.12
C ILE A 141 2.22 -2.86 8.06
N LEU A 142 1.52 -3.97 8.24
CA LEU A 142 0.43 -4.06 9.21
C LEU A 142 0.90 -3.74 10.63
N LEU A 143 2.08 -4.24 11.03
CA LEU A 143 2.69 -3.93 12.32
C LEU A 143 3.15 -2.46 12.45
N MET A 144 3.41 -1.77 11.36
CA MET A 144 3.70 -0.32 11.40
C MET A 144 2.48 0.51 11.77
N GLU A 145 1.26 -0.02 11.55
CA GLU A 145 -0.01 0.67 11.85
C GLU A 145 -0.06 2.09 11.24
N PRO A 146 0.21 2.26 9.94
CA PRO A 146 0.16 3.56 9.31
C PRO A 146 -1.29 4.07 9.20
N GLU A 147 -1.46 5.36 8.87
CA GLU A 147 -2.78 5.92 8.55
C GLU A 147 -3.22 5.53 7.12
N VAL A 148 -2.26 5.39 6.21
CA VAL A 148 -2.49 5.04 4.82
C VAL A 148 -1.58 3.90 4.38
N PHE A 149 -2.19 2.87 3.81
CA PHE A 149 -1.52 1.77 3.14
C PHE A 149 -1.55 2.01 1.63
N LEU A 150 -0.40 2.12 0.99
CA LEU A 150 -0.27 2.16 -0.47
C LEU A 150 0.33 0.84 -0.93
N LEU A 151 -0.44 0.01 -1.61
CA LEU A 151 -0.06 -1.35 -1.97
C LEU A 151 0.03 -1.50 -3.50
N ASP A 152 1.23 -1.68 -4.00
CA ASP A 152 1.50 -1.86 -5.43
C ASP A 152 1.54 -3.35 -5.76
N GLU A 153 0.45 -3.89 -6.31
CA GLU A 153 0.28 -5.30 -6.68
C GLU A 153 0.71 -6.27 -5.57
N PRO A 154 0.14 -6.14 -4.35
CA PRO A 154 0.65 -6.79 -3.14
C PRO A 154 0.54 -8.32 -3.15
N THR A 155 -0.09 -8.91 -4.16
CA THR A 155 -0.37 -10.35 -4.25
C THR A 155 0.14 -10.99 -5.54
N SER A 156 0.90 -10.25 -6.36
CA SER A 156 1.36 -10.72 -7.68
C SER A 156 2.22 -11.99 -7.68
N ALA A 157 2.83 -12.37 -6.54
CA ALA A 157 3.61 -13.60 -6.39
C ALA A 157 2.86 -14.72 -5.65
N LEU A 158 1.55 -14.58 -5.44
CA LEU A 158 0.71 -15.55 -4.73
C LEU A 158 -0.14 -16.35 -5.69
N ASP A 159 -0.52 -17.57 -5.29
CA ASP A 159 -1.57 -18.35 -5.94
C ASP A 159 -2.96 -17.73 -5.64
N ASP A 160 -3.95 -18.01 -6.50
CA ASP A 160 -5.30 -17.41 -6.45
C ASP A 160 -5.96 -17.53 -5.07
N GLY A 161 -5.85 -18.68 -4.41
CA GLY A 161 -6.49 -18.91 -3.12
C GLY A 161 -5.82 -18.14 -1.97
N THR A 162 -4.51 -17.99 -2.05
CA THR A 162 -3.73 -17.21 -1.08
C THR A 162 -3.88 -15.71 -1.35
N GLU A 163 -3.90 -15.29 -2.62
CA GLU A 163 -4.16 -13.92 -3.03
C GLU A 163 -5.46 -13.38 -2.41
N GLU A 164 -6.56 -14.07 -2.66
CA GLU A 164 -7.88 -13.67 -2.18
C GLU A 164 -7.92 -13.53 -0.65
N LEU A 165 -7.36 -14.50 0.07
CA LEU A 165 -7.30 -14.47 1.52
C LEU A 165 -6.49 -13.26 2.03
N VAL A 166 -5.30 -13.03 1.46
CA VAL A 166 -4.43 -11.92 1.87
C VAL A 166 -5.13 -10.59 1.61
N MET A 167 -5.75 -10.41 0.46
CA MET A 167 -6.50 -9.21 0.13
C MET A 167 -7.68 -9.00 1.08
N GLN A 168 -8.45 -10.05 1.37
CA GLN A 168 -9.52 -9.99 2.37
C GLN A 168 -9.00 -9.49 3.72
N LYS A 169 -7.89 -10.08 4.22
CA LYS A 169 -7.33 -9.70 5.53
C LYS A 169 -6.82 -8.27 5.57
N VAL A 170 -6.21 -7.78 4.49
CA VAL A 170 -5.77 -6.39 4.39
C VAL A 170 -6.95 -5.41 4.39
N VAL A 171 -7.98 -5.69 3.59
CA VAL A 171 -9.20 -4.86 3.53
C VAL A 171 -9.97 -4.87 4.84
N GLU A 172 -10.13 -6.04 5.47
CA GLU A 172 -10.75 -6.18 6.79
C GLU A 172 -9.98 -5.38 7.86
N TYR A 173 -8.64 -5.50 7.88
CA TYR A 173 -7.79 -4.76 8.80
C TYR A 173 -7.98 -3.24 8.62
N GLY A 174 -7.95 -2.75 7.38
CA GLY A 174 -8.16 -1.33 7.07
C GLY A 174 -9.51 -0.83 7.60
N ARG A 175 -10.58 -1.59 7.34
CA ARG A 175 -11.94 -1.26 7.78
C ARG A 175 -12.08 -1.24 9.31
N GLN A 176 -11.59 -2.29 9.99
CA GLN A 176 -11.70 -2.43 11.45
C GLN A 176 -10.90 -1.35 12.19
N ASN A 177 -9.75 -0.96 11.66
CA ASN A 177 -8.86 0.02 12.29
C ASN A 177 -9.04 1.45 11.73
N LYS A 178 -10.08 1.70 10.92
CA LYS A 178 -10.35 3.00 10.27
C LYS A 178 -9.13 3.54 9.52
N LYS A 179 -8.46 2.69 8.75
CA LYS A 179 -7.31 3.07 7.91
C LYS A 179 -7.72 3.26 6.46
N THR A 180 -6.96 4.06 5.75
CA THR A 180 -7.11 4.22 4.30
C THR A 180 -6.23 3.20 3.60
N VAL A 181 -6.78 2.47 2.63
CA VAL A 181 -6.04 1.47 1.87
C VAL A 181 -6.16 1.78 0.39
N VAL A 182 -5.04 2.00 -0.29
CA VAL A 182 -4.99 2.23 -1.75
C VAL A 182 -4.23 1.06 -2.36
N ILE A 183 -4.87 0.33 -3.27
CA ILE A 183 -4.36 -0.92 -3.83
C ILE A 183 -4.33 -0.84 -5.34
N ILE A 184 -3.16 -1.05 -5.94
CA ILE A 184 -3.05 -1.35 -7.37
C ILE A 184 -3.27 -2.83 -7.58
N THR A 185 -4.14 -3.17 -8.52
CA THR A 185 -4.38 -4.56 -8.92
C THR A 185 -4.69 -4.65 -10.42
N HIS A 186 -4.36 -5.79 -11.02
CA HIS A 186 -4.82 -6.15 -12.38
C HIS A 186 -6.21 -6.81 -12.39
N SER A 187 -6.78 -7.10 -11.22
CA SER A 187 -8.06 -7.80 -11.08
C SER A 187 -9.19 -6.87 -10.62
N PRO A 188 -9.99 -6.30 -11.53
CA PRO A 188 -11.20 -5.54 -11.13
C PRO A 188 -12.21 -6.38 -10.34
N LYS A 189 -12.12 -7.72 -10.43
CA LYS A 189 -12.97 -8.65 -9.66
C LYS A 189 -12.76 -8.49 -8.15
N MET A 190 -11.52 -8.25 -7.70
CA MET A 190 -11.21 -8.01 -6.30
C MET A 190 -11.91 -6.75 -5.77
N ALA A 191 -11.89 -5.66 -6.53
CA ALA A 191 -12.58 -4.43 -6.18
C ALA A 191 -14.09 -4.67 -5.98
N ARG A 192 -14.74 -5.33 -6.94
CA ARG A 192 -16.17 -5.65 -6.85
C ARG A 192 -16.53 -6.59 -5.70
N ARG A 193 -15.62 -7.50 -5.35
CA ARG A 193 -15.83 -8.46 -4.26
C ARG A 193 -15.71 -7.82 -2.88
N PHE A 194 -14.74 -6.95 -2.67
CA PHE A 194 -14.44 -6.36 -1.37
C PHE A 194 -15.04 -4.97 -1.18
N GLY A 195 -15.55 -4.37 -2.25
CA GLY A 195 -16.15 -3.05 -2.23
C GLY A 195 -15.14 -1.91 -2.11
N GLY A 196 -15.59 -0.70 -2.28
CA GLY A 196 -14.80 0.51 -2.14
C GLY A 196 -14.88 1.44 -3.35
N LEU A 197 -13.88 2.29 -3.54
CA LEU A 197 -13.77 3.17 -4.69
C LEU A 197 -12.87 2.51 -5.74
N LEU A 198 -13.34 2.38 -6.97
CA LEU A 198 -12.55 1.94 -8.11
C LEU A 198 -12.15 3.14 -8.97
N ILE A 199 -10.86 3.28 -9.22
CA ILE A 199 -10.27 4.28 -10.11
C ILE A 199 -9.59 3.55 -11.26
N ALA A 200 -10.02 3.81 -12.49
CA ALA A 200 -9.35 3.32 -13.68
C ALA A 200 -8.43 4.39 -14.27
N LEU A 201 -7.18 4.02 -14.48
CA LEU A 201 -6.14 4.87 -15.07
C LEU A 201 -5.81 4.36 -16.49
N HIS A 202 -5.84 5.27 -17.46
CA HIS A 202 -5.50 4.99 -18.86
C HIS A 202 -4.63 6.12 -19.39
N GLU A 203 -3.44 5.78 -19.91
CA GLU A 203 -2.47 6.74 -20.47
C GLU A 203 -2.26 7.98 -19.59
N GLY A 204 -2.05 7.76 -18.29
CA GLY A 204 -1.80 8.83 -17.32
C GLY A 204 -3.00 9.65 -16.89
N LYS A 205 -4.21 9.34 -17.38
CA LYS A 205 -5.45 10.06 -17.07
C LYS A 205 -6.45 9.17 -16.32
N ILE A 206 -7.29 9.81 -15.51
CA ILE A 206 -8.40 9.12 -14.88
C ILE A 206 -9.48 8.91 -15.92
N SER A 207 -9.74 7.65 -16.30
CA SER A 207 -10.77 7.29 -17.26
C SER A 207 -12.12 6.97 -16.61
N ARG A 208 -12.12 6.55 -15.34
CA ARG A 208 -13.32 6.16 -14.61
C ARG A 208 -13.09 6.22 -13.10
N VAL A 209 -14.11 6.67 -12.38
CA VAL A 209 -14.20 6.60 -10.91
C VAL A 209 -15.60 6.09 -10.59
N GLU A 210 -15.69 4.98 -9.84
CA GLU A 210 -16.98 4.38 -9.48
C GLU A 210 -16.93 3.75 -8.09
N GLU A 211 -18.07 3.72 -7.42
CA GLU A 211 -18.30 2.91 -6.22
C GLU A 211 -18.59 1.45 -6.62
N VAL A 212 -17.96 0.49 -5.98
CA VAL A 212 -18.11 -0.95 -6.24
C VAL A 212 -18.45 -1.74 -4.98
#